data_c97a7dbc46ee1ee8c5645c79803ef61e
#
_entry.id   c97a7dbc46ee1ee8c5645c79803ef61e
#
_cell.length_a   1.000
_cell.length_b   1.000
_cell.length_c   1.000
_cell.angle_alpha   90.00
_cell.angle_beta   90.00
_cell.angle_gamma   90.00
#
_symmetry.space_group_name_H-M   'P 1'
#
loop_
_entity.id
_entity.type
_entity.pdbx_description
1 polymer ?
#
loop_
_entity_poly.entity_id
_entity_poly.type
_entity_poly.pdbx_seq_one_letter_code
_entity_poly.pdbx_strand_id
1 'polypeptide(L)'
;MYELLHGIKKPILLSILGIIGILILIPIMTYFFFIGDLKDKESLMNRNSGGITLLDRNDKEFFTFYQPKKLTFIPLSDIPKYTQDALISSEDKEFYTHQGISLRGIGRAVLADIKHERFIYGGSTITRQLVKNALLSHEKTFFRKYQELFLAYEVERRFTKEDILEMYLNSVYFGEGSFGIEN
;
A
#
# COMPACT_ATOMS: atom_id res chain seq x y z
N MET A 1 -19.42 -31.29 -12.24
CA MET A 1 -18.77 -30.87 -10.98
C MET A 1 -18.51 -32.07 -10.03
N TYR A 2 -19.40 -33.03 -9.89
CA TYR A 2 -19.24 -34.22 -9.02
C TYR A 2 -18.15 -35.19 -9.54
N GLU A 3 -18.03 -35.38 -10.85
CA GLU A 3 -17.06 -36.31 -11.45
C GLU A 3 -15.62 -35.79 -11.40
N LEU A 4 -15.42 -34.46 -11.38
CA LEU A 4 -14.09 -33.85 -11.25
C LEU A 4 -13.43 -34.09 -9.87
N LEU A 5 -14.24 -34.29 -8.82
CA LEU A 5 -13.74 -34.52 -7.47
C LEU A 5 -13.38 -35.98 -7.18
N HIS A 6 -13.94 -36.94 -7.94
CA HIS A 6 -13.67 -38.37 -7.73
C HIS A 6 -12.28 -38.86 -8.16
N GLY A 7 -11.57 -38.07 -9.01
CA GLY A 7 -10.20 -38.39 -9.43
C GLY A 7 -9.10 -37.83 -8.51
N ILE A 8 -9.42 -36.92 -7.58
CA ILE A 8 -8.45 -36.27 -6.70
C ILE A 8 -8.24 -37.11 -5.45
N LYS A 9 -7.00 -37.53 -5.19
CA LYS A 9 -6.67 -38.26 -3.93
C LYS A 9 -6.98 -37.36 -2.72
N LYS A 10 -7.55 -37.95 -1.66
CA LYS A 10 -7.92 -37.22 -0.42
C LYS A 10 -6.88 -36.23 0.10
N PRO A 11 -5.56 -36.55 0.15
CA PRO A 11 -4.56 -35.58 0.64
C PRO A 11 -4.43 -34.36 -0.26
N ILE A 12 -4.60 -34.49 -1.58
CA ILE A 12 -4.57 -33.37 -2.53
C ILE A 12 -5.78 -32.46 -2.29
N LEU A 13 -6.97 -33.03 -2.10
CA LEU A 13 -8.18 -32.25 -1.79
C LEU A 13 -8.03 -31.48 -0.48
N LEU A 14 -7.51 -32.12 0.58
CA LEU A 14 -7.26 -31.46 1.86
C LEU A 14 -6.23 -30.34 1.73
N SER A 15 -5.17 -30.52 0.94
CA SER A 15 -4.18 -29.45 0.69
C SER A 15 -4.81 -28.28 -0.05
N ILE A 16 -5.64 -28.52 -1.05
CA ILE A 16 -6.36 -27.46 -1.79
C ILE A 16 -7.29 -26.70 -0.84
N LEU A 17 -8.07 -27.39 0.00
CA LEU A 17 -8.95 -26.77 0.98
C LEU A 17 -8.16 -25.94 2.01
N GLY A 18 -7.00 -26.44 2.46
CA GLY A 18 -6.09 -25.71 3.34
C GLY A 18 -5.58 -24.42 2.71
N ILE A 19 -5.14 -24.47 1.47
CA ILE A 19 -4.67 -23.28 0.72
C ILE A 19 -5.81 -22.27 0.55
N ILE A 20 -7.01 -22.73 0.17
CA ILE A 20 -8.20 -21.86 0.05
C ILE A 20 -8.53 -21.23 1.41
N GLY A 21 -8.49 -22.01 2.50
CA GLY A 21 -8.71 -21.51 3.85
C GLY A 21 -7.71 -20.41 4.23
N ILE A 22 -6.43 -20.59 3.94
CA ILE A 22 -5.38 -19.58 4.17
C ILE A 22 -5.64 -18.33 3.34
N LEU A 23 -5.97 -18.47 2.06
CA LEU A 23 -6.27 -17.35 1.17
C LEU A 23 -7.48 -16.52 1.62
N ILE A 24 -8.44 -17.12 2.32
CA ILE A 24 -9.60 -16.43 2.89
C ILE A 24 -9.25 -15.80 4.26
N LEU A 25 -8.52 -16.52 5.11
CA LEU A 25 -8.17 -16.07 6.45
C LEU A 25 -7.26 -14.84 6.45
N ILE A 26 -6.29 -14.78 5.53
CA ILE A 26 -5.35 -13.66 5.45
C ILE A 26 -6.06 -12.31 5.25
N PRO A 27 -6.97 -12.13 4.28
CA PRO A 27 -7.73 -10.88 4.13
C PRO A 27 -8.55 -10.52 5.37
N ILE A 28 -9.20 -11.52 5.97
CA ILE A 28 -10.02 -11.31 7.17
C ILE A 28 -9.16 -10.80 8.32
N MET A 29 -8.05 -11.47 8.62
CA MET A 29 -7.12 -11.02 9.66
C MET A 29 -6.54 -9.65 9.35
N THR A 30 -6.13 -9.40 8.11
CA THR A 30 -5.61 -8.12 7.66
C THR A 30 -6.67 -7.03 7.83
N TYR A 31 -7.91 -7.29 7.46
CA TYR A 31 -9.01 -6.34 7.65
C TYR A 31 -9.19 -5.96 9.12
N PHE A 32 -9.31 -6.94 10.02
CA PHE A 32 -9.49 -6.67 11.46
C PHE A 32 -8.29 -5.95 12.07
N PHE A 33 -7.08 -6.24 11.61
CA PHE A 33 -5.87 -5.61 12.12
C PHE A 33 -5.75 -4.14 11.70
N PHE A 34 -6.17 -3.79 10.48
CA PHE A 34 -6.00 -2.46 9.93
C PHE A 34 -7.28 -1.60 9.90
N ILE A 35 -8.44 -2.14 10.34
CA ILE A 35 -9.73 -1.43 10.24
C ILE A 35 -9.73 -0.10 10.97
N GLY A 36 -9.01 0.00 12.10
CA GLY A 36 -8.86 1.23 12.86
C GLY A 36 -8.10 2.32 12.10
N ASP A 37 -7.04 1.94 11.39
CA ASP A 37 -6.20 2.87 10.61
C ASP A 37 -6.85 3.30 9.30
N LEU A 38 -7.80 2.50 8.79
CA LEU A 38 -8.59 2.81 7.59
C LEU A 38 -9.84 3.66 7.90
N LYS A 39 -9.99 4.14 9.13
CA LYS A 39 -11.17 4.90 9.55
C LYS A 39 -11.22 6.28 8.92
N ASP A 40 -10.11 6.97 8.92
CA ASP A 40 -9.95 8.32 8.39
C ASP A 40 -8.55 8.56 7.84
N LYS A 41 -8.35 9.68 7.13
CA LYS A 41 -7.07 10.03 6.50
C LYS A 41 -5.95 10.19 7.53
N GLU A 42 -6.24 10.81 8.67
CA GLU A 42 -5.26 11.08 9.71
C GLU A 42 -4.74 9.78 10.33
N SER A 43 -5.64 8.87 10.68
CA SER A 43 -5.27 7.55 11.19
C SER A 43 -4.40 6.77 10.20
N LEU A 44 -4.75 6.80 8.92
CA LEU A 44 -3.99 6.11 7.87
C LEU A 44 -2.59 6.72 7.70
N MET A 45 -2.46 8.03 7.71
CA MET A 45 -1.18 8.72 7.50
C MET A 45 -0.26 8.64 8.72
N ASN A 46 -0.81 8.65 9.92
CA ASN A 46 -0.04 8.72 11.16
C ASN A 46 0.40 7.35 11.71
N ARG A 47 -0.08 6.24 11.18
CA ARG A 47 0.24 4.90 11.70
C ARG A 47 1.76 4.63 11.79
N ASN A 48 2.52 4.98 10.77
CA ASN A 48 3.97 4.75 10.69
C ASN A 48 4.81 5.99 11.05
N SER A 49 4.19 7.05 11.55
CA SER A 49 4.87 8.28 11.95
C SER A 49 5.49 8.21 13.35
N GLY A 50 5.31 7.10 14.08
CA GLY A 50 5.83 6.92 15.42
C GLY A 50 7.35 6.77 15.45
N GLY A 51 8.07 7.76 15.99
CA GLY A 51 9.46 7.63 16.37
C GLY A 51 9.63 6.75 17.61
N ILE A 52 10.81 6.17 17.80
CA ILE A 52 11.18 5.50 19.05
C ILE A 52 11.77 6.55 19.98
N THR A 53 11.01 6.93 21.01
CA THR A 53 11.49 7.83 22.04
C THR A 53 12.08 7.01 23.19
N LEU A 54 13.35 7.25 23.52
CA LEU A 54 13.97 6.70 24.71
C LEU A 54 13.66 7.60 25.91
N LEU A 55 13.14 7.01 26.96
CA LEU A 55 12.90 7.68 28.23
C LEU A 55 14.04 7.42 29.20
N ASP A 56 14.33 8.39 30.05
CA ASP A 56 15.24 8.18 31.18
C ASP A 56 14.51 7.42 32.32
N ARG A 57 15.25 7.16 33.45
CA ARG A 57 14.72 6.44 34.60
C ARG A 57 13.53 7.16 35.32
N ASN A 58 13.24 8.41 34.94
CA ASN A 58 12.17 9.23 35.49
C ASN A 58 11.05 9.47 34.45
N ASP A 59 10.96 8.64 33.40
CA ASP A 59 10.03 8.76 32.28
C ASP A 59 10.15 10.08 31.49
N LYS A 60 11.30 10.75 31.58
CA LYS A 60 11.59 11.96 30.83
C LYS A 60 12.24 11.59 29.49
N GLU A 61 11.79 12.21 28.41
CA GLU A 61 12.36 12.01 27.09
C GLU A 61 13.85 12.36 27.09
N PHE A 62 14.69 11.39 26.74
CA PHE A 62 16.13 11.51 26.66
C PHE A 62 16.62 11.62 25.22
N PHE A 63 16.06 10.82 24.33
CA PHE A 63 16.42 10.81 22.93
C PHE A 63 15.30 10.21 22.10
N THR A 64 15.02 10.81 20.92
CA THR A 64 14.05 10.25 19.97
C THR A 64 14.80 9.82 18.72
N PHE A 65 14.85 8.50 18.48
CA PHE A 65 15.23 7.97 17.18
C PHE A 65 14.10 8.22 16.22
N TYR A 66 14.34 8.99 15.21
CA TYR A 66 13.31 9.38 14.27
C TYR A 66 12.30 10.32 14.93
N GLN A 67 12.51 11.60 14.77
CA GLN A 67 11.43 12.55 15.01
C GLN A 67 10.36 12.26 13.95
N PRO A 68 9.09 12.01 14.34
CA PRO A 68 8.04 12.04 13.38
C PRO A 68 8.13 13.41 12.70
N LYS A 69 8.50 13.44 11.43
CA LYS A 69 8.42 14.69 10.67
C LYS A 69 6.99 15.15 10.84
N LYS A 70 6.82 16.35 11.36
CA LYS A 70 5.54 17.03 11.33
C LYS A 70 5.26 17.22 9.84
N LEU A 71 4.56 16.24 9.24
CA LEU A 71 4.15 16.36 7.85
C LEU A 71 3.23 17.58 7.82
N THR A 72 3.69 18.65 7.19
CA THR A 72 2.82 19.77 6.90
C THR A 72 1.85 19.26 5.86
N PHE A 73 0.60 19.09 6.27
CA PHE A 73 -0.43 18.60 5.37
C PHE A 73 -0.90 19.73 4.46
N ILE A 74 -0.79 19.52 3.16
CA ILE A 74 -1.29 20.44 2.14
C ILE A 74 -2.55 19.85 1.52
N PRO A 75 -3.69 20.57 1.53
CA PRO A 75 -4.87 20.17 0.79
C PRO A 75 -4.58 20.01 -0.71
N LEU A 76 -5.22 19.05 -1.36
CA LEU A 76 -5.02 18.81 -2.79
C LEU A 76 -5.33 20.04 -3.64
N SER A 77 -6.27 20.90 -3.21
CA SER A 77 -6.60 22.17 -3.83
C SER A 77 -5.41 23.14 -3.95
N ASP A 78 -4.49 23.06 -3.00
CA ASP A 78 -3.33 23.96 -2.90
C ASP A 78 -2.12 23.42 -3.65
N ILE A 79 -2.19 22.16 -4.10
CA ILE A 79 -1.16 21.53 -4.93
C ILE A 79 -1.45 21.84 -6.41
N PRO A 80 -0.52 22.47 -7.15
CA PRO A 80 -0.73 22.81 -8.54
C PRO A 80 -1.13 21.61 -9.40
N LYS A 81 -2.12 21.80 -10.28
CA LYS A 81 -2.66 20.71 -11.11
C LYS A 81 -1.59 20.03 -11.97
N TYR A 82 -0.63 20.79 -12.51
CA TYR A 82 0.45 20.25 -13.30
C TYR A 82 1.35 19.29 -12.50
N THR A 83 1.52 19.52 -11.19
CA THR A 83 2.27 18.62 -10.30
C THR A 83 1.51 17.31 -10.07
N GLN A 84 0.20 17.39 -9.83
CA GLN A 84 -0.66 16.23 -9.72
C GLN A 84 -0.60 15.37 -10.99
N ASP A 85 -0.75 16.01 -12.16
CA ASP A 85 -0.76 15.34 -13.46
C ASP A 85 0.60 14.74 -13.82
N ALA A 86 1.70 15.42 -13.47
CA ALA A 86 3.05 14.89 -13.65
C ALA A 86 3.27 13.61 -12.83
N LEU A 87 2.87 13.63 -11.54
CA LEU A 87 2.96 12.47 -10.67
C LEU A 87 2.13 11.30 -11.19
N ILE A 88 0.86 11.53 -11.52
CA ILE A 88 -0.03 10.50 -12.05
C ILE A 88 0.54 9.93 -13.36
N SER A 89 1.07 10.79 -14.23
CA SER A 89 1.64 10.37 -15.51
C SER A 89 2.91 9.51 -15.35
N SER A 90 3.69 9.76 -14.30
CA SER A 90 4.92 9.00 -14.03
C SER A 90 4.64 7.69 -13.30
N GLU A 91 3.78 7.72 -12.27
CA GLU A 91 3.58 6.59 -11.35
C GLU A 91 2.42 5.69 -11.76
N ASP A 92 1.30 6.28 -12.23
CA ASP A 92 0.06 5.52 -12.44
C ASP A 92 -0.87 6.20 -13.45
N LYS A 93 -0.58 6.07 -14.73
CA LYS A 93 -1.34 6.73 -15.83
C LYS A 93 -2.85 6.41 -15.84
N GLU A 94 -3.23 5.30 -15.24
CA GLU A 94 -4.62 4.84 -15.18
C GLU A 94 -5.25 5.04 -13.79
N PHE A 95 -4.65 5.88 -12.94
CA PHE A 95 -5.07 6.10 -11.56
C PHE A 95 -6.56 6.28 -11.38
N TYR A 96 -7.19 7.12 -12.20
CA TYR A 96 -8.62 7.41 -12.12
C TYR A 96 -9.55 6.31 -12.68
N THR A 97 -8.98 5.27 -13.31
CA THR A 97 -9.79 4.27 -14.04
C THR A 97 -9.83 2.90 -13.37
N HIS A 98 -8.91 2.62 -12.45
CA HIS A 98 -8.87 1.34 -11.74
C HIS A 98 -9.25 1.48 -10.26
N GLN A 99 -9.48 0.36 -9.59
CA GLN A 99 -9.78 0.28 -8.14
C GLN A 99 -8.59 -0.32 -7.37
N GLY A 100 -7.51 0.44 -7.26
CA GLY A 100 -6.31 0.07 -6.52
C GLY A 100 -5.35 -0.88 -7.25
N ILE A 101 -5.81 -1.59 -8.27
CA ILE A 101 -5.02 -2.54 -9.05
C ILE A 101 -5.22 -2.26 -10.54
N SER A 102 -4.14 -1.94 -11.26
CA SER A 102 -4.17 -1.82 -12.71
C SER A 102 -3.69 -3.12 -13.36
N LEU A 103 -4.62 -3.95 -13.84
CA LEU A 103 -4.26 -5.16 -14.62
C LEU A 103 -3.51 -4.81 -15.90
N ARG A 104 -3.86 -3.70 -16.55
CA ARG A 104 -3.14 -3.21 -17.74
C ARG A 104 -1.74 -2.73 -17.37
N GLY A 105 -1.57 -2.04 -16.23
CA GLY A 105 -0.28 -1.63 -15.70
C GLY A 105 0.63 -2.83 -15.42
N ILE A 106 0.11 -3.86 -14.78
CA ILE A 106 0.83 -5.12 -14.54
C ILE A 106 1.21 -5.79 -15.87
N GLY A 107 0.28 -5.88 -16.82
CA GLY A 107 0.55 -6.47 -18.14
C GLY A 107 1.65 -5.70 -18.89
N ARG A 108 1.61 -4.36 -18.88
CA ARG A 108 2.67 -3.53 -19.49
C ARG A 108 4.02 -3.72 -18.82
N ALA A 109 4.07 -3.79 -17.49
CA ALA A 109 5.29 -4.02 -16.73
C ALA A 109 5.91 -5.38 -17.09
N VAL A 110 5.12 -6.45 -17.08
CA VAL A 110 5.57 -7.80 -17.45
C VAL A 110 6.10 -7.83 -18.89
N LEU A 111 5.40 -7.23 -19.85
CA LEU A 111 5.85 -7.17 -21.25
C LEU A 111 7.14 -6.37 -21.39
N ALA A 112 7.29 -5.27 -20.67
CA ALA A 112 8.50 -4.45 -20.70
C ALA A 112 9.68 -5.19 -20.04
N ASP A 113 9.47 -5.87 -18.91
CA ASP A 113 10.50 -6.67 -18.24
C ASP A 113 10.99 -7.82 -19.12
N ILE A 114 10.08 -8.52 -19.83
CA ILE A 114 10.45 -9.57 -20.80
C ILE A 114 11.26 -8.98 -21.95
N LYS A 115 10.84 -7.82 -22.49
CA LYS A 115 11.53 -7.18 -23.63
C LYS A 115 12.92 -6.67 -23.29
N HIS A 116 13.13 -6.21 -22.06
CA HIS A 116 14.40 -5.62 -21.61
C HIS A 116 15.26 -6.59 -20.79
N GLU A 117 14.83 -7.85 -20.59
CA GLU A 117 15.51 -8.87 -19.79
C GLU A 117 15.87 -8.39 -18.37
N ARG A 118 15.08 -7.45 -17.83
CA ARG A 118 15.32 -6.84 -16.52
C ARG A 118 13.98 -6.60 -15.79
N PHE A 119 13.93 -6.90 -14.50
CA PHE A 119 12.79 -6.58 -13.64
C PHE A 119 12.87 -5.12 -13.16
N ILE A 120 12.61 -4.17 -14.07
CA ILE A 120 12.73 -2.73 -13.80
C ILE A 120 11.38 -2.06 -13.64
N TYR A 121 10.36 -2.55 -14.35
CA TYR A 121 9.08 -1.88 -14.43
C TYR A 121 8.14 -2.34 -13.32
N GLY A 122 7.86 -1.42 -12.37
CA GLY A 122 6.91 -1.67 -11.29
C GLY A 122 5.48 -1.43 -11.76
N GLY A 123 4.65 -2.46 -11.78
CA GLY A 123 3.20 -2.32 -11.97
C GLY A 123 2.46 -1.94 -10.68
N SER A 124 3.10 -1.18 -9.76
CA SER A 124 2.47 -0.73 -8.53
C SER A 124 1.70 0.56 -8.77
N THR A 125 0.45 0.62 -8.33
CA THR A 125 -0.41 1.81 -8.40
C THR A 125 -0.09 2.79 -7.27
N ILE A 126 -0.52 4.04 -7.41
CA ILE A 126 -0.43 5.07 -6.36
C ILE A 126 -1.05 4.55 -5.06
N THR A 127 -2.25 3.95 -5.12
CA THR A 127 -2.94 3.41 -3.94
C THR A 127 -2.13 2.29 -3.27
N ARG A 128 -1.53 1.38 -4.03
CA ARG A 128 -0.67 0.32 -3.47
C ARG A 128 0.61 0.87 -2.86
N GLN A 129 1.19 1.91 -3.43
CA GLN A 129 2.36 2.59 -2.85
C GLN A 129 1.99 3.29 -1.55
N LEU A 130 0.85 4.00 -1.50
CA LEU A 130 0.32 4.61 -0.28
C LEU A 130 0.16 3.58 0.83
N VAL A 131 -0.56 2.48 0.58
CA VAL A 131 -0.77 1.38 1.54
C VAL A 131 0.55 0.79 2.02
N LYS A 132 1.46 0.51 1.11
CA LYS A 132 2.79 -0.03 1.45
C LYS A 132 3.54 0.90 2.41
N ASN A 133 3.53 2.19 2.15
CA ASN A 133 4.30 3.16 2.93
C ASN A 133 3.62 3.51 4.26
N ALA A 134 2.28 3.61 4.27
CA ALA A 134 1.53 4.03 5.44
C ALA A 134 1.22 2.88 6.42
N LEU A 135 0.92 1.68 5.92
CA LEU A 135 0.35 0.60 6.73
C LEU A 135 1.26 -0.61 6.91
N LEU A 136 2.15 -0.89 5.96
CA LEU A 136 2.88 -2.15 5.91
C LEU A 136 4.37 -1.99 6.27
N SER A 137 4.98 -3.08 6.71
CA SER A 137 6.43 -3.13 6.97
C SER A 137 7.22 -3.09 5.66
N HIS A 138 8.49 -2.68 5.73
CA HIS A 138 9.38 -2.63 4.56
C HIS A 138 9.90 -4.01 4.12
N GLU A 139 9.56 -5.09 4.83
CA GLU A 139 9.99 -6.44 4.47
C GLU A 139 9.41 -6.89 3.13
N LYS A 140 10.26 -7.47 2.29
CA LYS A 140 9.86 -7.95 0.95
C LYS A 140 9.37 -9.40 1.02
N THR A 141 8.14 -9.63 1.49
CA THR A 141 7.53 -10.96 1.60
C THR A 141 6.33 -11.09 0.65
N PHE A 142 6.01 -12.33 0.24
CA PHE A 142 4.78 -12.62 -0.52
C PHE A 142 3.53 -12.28 0.30
N PHE A 143 3.57 -12.54 1.60
CA PHE A 143 2.48 -12.22 2.52
C PHE A 143 2.17 -10.72 2.52
N ARG A 144 3.20 -9.87 2.68
CA ARG A 144 3.05 -8.41 2.59
C ARG A 144 2.48 -7.99 1.22
N LYS A 145 2.92 -8.60 0.12
CA LYS A 145 2.44 -8.28 -1.21
C LYS A 145 0.96 -8.62 -1.40
N TYR A 146 0.52 -9.69 -0.77
CA TYR A 146 -0.90 -10.07 -0.75
C TYR A 146 -1.74 -9.09 0.11
N GLN A 147 -1.24 -8.71 1.29
CA GLN A 147 -1.89 -7.68 2.13
C GLN A 147 -2.00 -6.34 1.40
N GLU A 148 -0.96 -5.94 0.67
CA GLU A 148 -0.93 -4.71 -0.14
C GLU A 148 -2.07 -4.66 -1.17
N LEU A 149 -2.34 -5.77 -1.85
CA LEU A 149 -3.45 -5.85 -2.82
C LEU A 149 -4.81 -5.68 -2.14
N PHE A 150 -5.02 -6.39 -1.04
CA PHE A 150 -6.27 -6.34 -0.29
C PHE A 150 -6.52 -4.95 0.33
N LEU A 151 -5.51 -4.37 0.99
CA LEU A 151 -5.63 -3.07 1.61
C LEU A 151 -5.80 -1.95 0.58
N ALA A 152 -5.15 -2.06 -0.59
CA ALA A 152 -5.36 -1.10 -1.68
C ALA A 152 -6.82 -1.09 -2.15
N TYR A 153 -7.43 -2.27 -2.30
CA TYR A 153 -8.86 -2.38 -2.62
C TYR A 153 -9.74 -1.75 -1.52
N GLU A 154 -9.43 -2.00 -0.22
CA GLU A 154 -10.18 -1.42 0.90
C GLU A 154 -10.03 0.10 0.99
N VAL A 155 -8.86 0.65 0.70
CA VAL A 155 -8.62 2.10 0.62
C VAL A 155 -9.46 2.72 -0.50
N GLU A 156 -9.45 2.15 -1.69
CA GLU A 156 -10.27 2.63 -2.83
C GLU A 156 -11.78 2.54 -2.57
N ARG A 157 -12.20 1.63 -1.73
CA ARG A 157 -13.62 1.52 -1.35
C ARG A 157 -14.06 2.59 -0.35
N ARG A 158 -13.13 3.13 0.44
CA ARG A 158 -13.41 4.06 1.55
C ARG A 158 -13.13 5.51 1.22
N PHE A 159 -12.14 5.76 0.37
CA PHE A 159 -11.65 7.09 0.04
C PHE A 159 -11.85 7.40 -1.44
N THR A 160 -12.07 8.67 -1.74
CA THR A 160 -12.12 9.12 -3.14
C THR A 160 -10.72 9.10 -3.78
N LYS A 161 -10.66 9.19 -5.09
CA LYS A 161 -9.38 9.29 -5.81
C LYS A 161 -8.59 10.54 -5.40
N GLU A 162 -9.30 11.62 -5.17
CA GLU A 162 -8.75 12.89 -4.67
C GLU A 162 -8.16 12.71 -3.27
N ASP A 163 -8.86 12.03 -2.37
CA ASP A 163 -8.36 11.72 -1.03
C ASP A 163 -7.09 10.87 -1.07
N ILE A 164 -7.08 9.84 -1.93
CA ILE A 164 -5.93 8.94 -2.09
C ILE A 164 -4.73 9.71 -2.65
N LEU A 165 -4.94 10.55 -3.66
CA LEU A 165 -3.88 11.37 -4.25
C LEU A 165 -3.33 12.37 -3.23
N GLU A 166 -4.20 13.01 -2.48
CA GLU A 166 -3.85 13.94 -1.41
C GLU A 166 -2.98 13.27 -0.34
N MET A 167 -3.40 12.12 0.18
CA MET A 167 -2.62 11.34 1.14
C MET A 167 -1.29 10.89 0.56
N TYR A 168 -1.26 10.47 -0.69
CA TYR A 168 -0.03 10.03 -1.34
C TYR A 168 0.97 11.18 -1.48
N LEU A 169 0.56 12.33 -2.02
CA LEU A 169 1.40 13.52 -2.20
C LEU A 169 1.96 14.03 -0.86
N ASN A 170 1.20 13.91 0.22
CA ASN A 170 1.62 14.33 1.55
C ASN A 170 2.50 13.29 2.28
N SER A 171 2.60 12.05 1.80
CA SER A 171 3.32 10.98 2.49
C SER A 171 4.48 10.37 1.71
N VAL A 172 4.51 10.51 0.40
CA VAL A 172 5.52 9.87 -0.43
C VAL A 172 6.91 10.48 -0.22
N TYR A 173 7.94 9.65 -0.34
CA TYR A 173 9.32 10.06 -0.24
C TYR A 173 9.82 10.65 -1.57
N PHE A 174 10.22 11.91 -1.56
CA PHE A 174 10.73 12.64 -2.73
C PHE A 174 12.26 12.65 -2.85
N GLY A 175 12.96 12.00 -1.94
CA GLY A 175 14.42 11.98 -1.92
C GLY A 175 15.01 12.92 -0.84
N GLU A 176 16.33 12.83 -0.62
CA GLU A 176 17.08 13.68 0.31
C GLU A 176 16.51 13.80 1.72
N GLY A 177 15.80 12.76 2.18
CA GLY A 177 15.13 12.76 3.48
C GLY A 177 13.79 13.49 3.51
N SER A 178 13.27 13.97 2.36
CA SER A 178 12.01 14.70 2.25
C SER A 178 10.84 13.77 2.03
N PHE A 179 9.82 13.89 2.88
CA PHE A 179 8.53 13.21 2.77
C PHE A 179 7.44 14.26 2.63
N GLY A 180 6.53 14.02 1.71
CA GLY A 180 5.48 14.99 1.38
C GLY A 180 5.99 16.11 0.47
N ILE A 181 5.06 16.72 -0.24
CA ILE A 181 5.35 17.67 -1.33
C ILE A 181 5.82 19.05 -0.83
N GLU A 182 5.62 19.37 0.44
CA GLU A 182 6.03 20.67 1.01
C GLU A 182 7.45 20.69 1.57
N ASN A 183 8.09 19.53 1.77
CA ASN A 183 9.41 19.46 2.42
C ASN A 183 10.58 19.41 1.45
#